data_10d0de382974d4d2ef5a7fd9e5997852
#
_entry.id   10d0de382974d4d2ef5a7fd9e5997852
#
_cell.length_a   1.000
_cell.length_b   1.000
_cell.length_c   1.000
_cell.angle_alpha   90.00
_cell.angle_beta   90.00
_cell.angle_gamma   90.00
#
_symmetry.space_group_name_H-M   'P 1'
#
loop_
_entity.id
_entity.type
_entity.pdbx_description
1 polymer ?
#
loop_
_entity_poly.entity_id
_entity_poly.type
_entity_poly.pdbx_seq_one_letter_code
_entity_poly.pdbx_strand_id
1 'polypeptide(L)'
;MKALKFTLEGKTGFFKRPDVNSNLYFTYGHIHKVALLGIFGAILGYGGYNQKNSKYKGQKSSKEKSKLPEFYEKLKDLKVSIVPKNKNGVIGKKLNIFNNSVGYASKEEGGNLIVKEQWLENPSWEIYVLLDNEESEKISKAMINKSYVYMPYLGKNDHMADILNCEICQCEESLEVNYIDSFFKKDTYKLSNKPKEDDFDDFSEFDETSENNKEVTKEEPLYKYEEFLPLSLDEETSMYKTESLVYTNSYLEKEKDSLIYKIKDKTIQFI
;
A
#
# COMPACT_ATOMS: atom_id res chain seq x y z
N MET A 1 -3.45 -16.77 -13.75
CA MET A 1 -4.18 -15.48 -13.72
C MET A 1 -3.27 -14.35 -14.20
N LYS A 2 -3.78 -13.10 -14.32
CA LYS A 2 -2.96 -11.94 -14.71
C LYS A 2 -3.05 -10.85 -13.65
N ALA A 3 -2.00 -10.06 -13.50
CA ALA A 3 -1.98 -8.88 -12.66
C ALA A 3 -1.36 -7.70 -13.40
N LEU A 4 -1.90 -6.50 -13.19
CA LEU A 4 -1.22 -5.26 -13.53
C LEU A 4 -0.15 -5.01 -12.46
N LYS A 5 1.09 -4.77 -12.87
CA LYS A 5 2.21 -4.37 -12.02
C LYS A 5 2.66 -2.98 -12.40
N PHE A 6 3.00 -2.15 -11.42
CA PHE A 6 3.61 -0.83 -11.64
C PHE A 6 4.38 -0.36 -10.42
N THR A 7 5.30 0.58 -10.62
CA THR A 7 5.94 1.32 -9.53
C THR A 7 5.13 2.57 -9.25
N LEU A 8 4.78 2.78 -7.98
CA LEU A 8 4.18 4.01 -7.47
C LEU A 8 5.17 4.68 -6.54
N GLU A 9 5.54 5.92 -6.84
CA GLU A 9 6.52 6.65 -6.03
C GLU A 9 6.29 8.15 -6.06
N GLY A 10 7.04 8.89 -5.26
CA GLY A 10 7.02 10.35 -5.24
C GLY A 10 8.11 10.92 -4.35
N LYS A 11 8.37 12.22 -4.46
CA LYS A 11 9.33 12.90 -3.58
C LYS A 11 8.86 12.94 -2.13
N THR A 12 7.55 13.12 -1.94
CA THR A 12 6.90 13.15 -0.63
C THR A 12 5.53 12.49 -0.71
N GLY A 13 4.98 12.09 0.46
CA GLY A 13 3.62 11.56 0.57
C GLY A 13 3.01 11.91 1.93
N PHE A 14 1.67 12.04 1.98
CA PHE A 14 0.97 12.33 3.22
C PHE A 14 -0.38 11.61 3.27
N PHE A 15 -0.42 10.48 3.94
CA PHE A 15 -1.64 9.70 4.19
C PHE A 15 -2.10 9.98 5.62
N LYS A 16 -2.89 11.04 5.78
CA LYS A 16 -3.29 11.57 7.09
C LYS A 16 -3.96 10.50 7.97
N ARG A 17 -3.46 10.33 9.18
CA ARG A 17 -4.10 9.54 10.22
C ARG A 17 -5.23 10.35 10.85
N PRO A 18 -6.45 9.79 10.96
CA PRO A 18 -7.60 10.52 11.49
C PRO A 18 -7.62 10.62 13.02
N ASP A 19 -6.87 9.75 13.70
CA ASP A 19 -6.86 9.59 15.15
C ASP A 19 -6.13 10.71 15.93
N VAL A 20 -5.25 11.46 15.26
CA VAL A 20 -4.50 12.55 15.88
C VAL A 20 -4.59 13.82 15.04
N ASN A 21 -5.28 14.86 15.55
CA ASN A 21 -5.63 16.04 14.78
C ASN A 21 -5.39 17.39 15.50
N SER A 22 -4.72 17.41 16.68
CA SER A 22 -4.66 18.64 17.46
C SER A 22 -3.50 19.57 17.06
N ASN A 23 -2.26 19.16 17.31
CA ASN A 23 -1.09 20.03 17.12
C ASN A 23 -0.19 19.61 15.96
N LEU A 24 -0.26 18.34 15.55
CA LEU A 24 0.54 17.75 14.51
C LEU A 24 -0.29 16.70 13.77
N TYR A 25 -0.32 16.79 12.45
CA TYR A 25 -0.96 15.79 11.61
C TYR A 25 0.04 14.69 11.25
N PHE A 26 -0.23 13.48 11.73
CA PHE A 26 0.59 12.31 11.43
C PHE A 26 0.17 11.65 10.11
N THR A 27 1.14 11.03 9.44
CA THR A 27 0.92 10.17 8.27
C THR A 27 0.96 8.70 8.67
N TYR A 28 0.21 7.85 7.96
CA TYR A 28 0.54 6.43 7.90
C TYR A 28 1.95 6.25 7.34
N GLY A 29 2.63 5.17 7.71
CA GLY A 29 3.97 4.86 7.23
C GLY A 29 4.02 4.39 5.79
N HIS A 30 2.91 3.89 5.28
CA HIS A 30 2.78 3.41 3.92
C HIS A 30 1.46 3.82 3.28
N ILE A 31 1.41 3.73 1.94
CA ILE A 31 0.15 3.75 1.22
C ILE A 31 -0.70 2.56 1.65
N HIS A 32 -1.99 2.74 1.73
CA HIS A 32 -2.94 1.71 2.11
C HIS A 32 -3.99 1.48 1.03
N LYS A 33 -4.73 0.36 1.10
CA LYS A 33 -5.70 -0.04 0.08
C LYS A 33 -6.67 1.09 -0.27
N VAL A 34 -7.30 1.74 0.73
CA VAL A 34 -8.28 2.81 0.47
C VAL A 34 -7.67 3.99 -0.28
N ALA A 35 -6.41 4.35 0.00
CA ALA A 35 -5.72 5.41 -0.75
C ALA A 35 -5.43 5.00 -2.20
N LEU A 36 -5.03 3.74 -2.44
CA LEU A 36 -4.88 3.19 -3.79
C LEU A 36 -6.19 3.23 -4.57
N LEU A 37 -7.31 2.83 -3.94
CA LEU A 37 -8.63 2.92 -4.59
C LEU A 37 -8.96 4.37 -4.96
N GLY A 38 -8.56 5.34 -4.11
CA GLY A 38 -8.71 6.78 -4.41
C GLY A 38 -7.88 7.21 -5.64
N ILE A 39 -6.65 6.74 -5.76
CA ILE A 39 -5.78 6.98 -6.93
C ILE A 39 -6.41 6.37 -8.19
N PHE A 40 -6.86 5.12 -8.14
CA PHE A 40 -7.52 4.47 -9.27
C PHE A 40 -8.82 5.17 -9.66
N GLY A 41 -9.61 5.61 -8.66
CA GLY A 41 -10.79 6.42 -8.89
C GLY A 41 -10.49 7.74 -9.61
N ALA A 42 -9.40 8.42 -9.25
CA ALA A 42 -8.95 9.63 -9.92
C ALA A 42 -8.52 9.34 -11.37
N ILE A 43 -7.77 8.26 -11.60
CA ILE A 43 -7.37 7.81 -12.95
C ILE A 43 -8.59 7.56 -13.84
N LEU A 44 -9.62 6.90 -13.31
CA LEU A 44 -10.86 6.57 -14.05
C LEU A 44 -11.89 7.71 -14.06
N GLY A 45 -11.68 8.79 -13.30
CA GLY A 45 -12.61 9.94 -13.22
C GLY A 45 -13.83 9.69 -12.34
N TYR A 46 -13.78 8.73 -11.41
CA TYR A 46 -14.88 8.46 -10.49
C TYR A 46 -15.01 9.52 -9.40
N GLY A 47 -16.23 9.79 -8.98
CA GLY A 47 -16.54 10.81 -7.98
C GLY A 47 -15.97 10.47 -6.60
N GLY A 48 -15.34 11.49 -5.99
CA GLY A 48 -14.84 11.44 -4.60
C GLY A 48 -15.87 11.92 -3.57
N TYR A 49 -15.41 12.16 -2.34
CA TYR A 49 -16.26 12.59 -1.22
C TYR A 49 -17.02 13.91 -1.49
N ASN A 50 -16.38 14.89 -2.12
CA ASN A 50 -17.00 16.19 -2.38
C ASN A 50 -18.08 16.15 -3.47
N GLN A 51 -17.95 15.26 -4.45
CA GLN A 51 -18.91 15.15 -5.55
C GLN A 51 -20.18 14.40 -5.15
N LYS A 52 -20.14 13.59 -4.07
CA LYS A 52 -21.31 12.95 -3.48
C LYS A 52 -22.43 13.96 -3.15
N ASN A 53 -22.07 15.14 -2.66
CA ASN A 53 -23.03 16.18 -2.28
C ASN A 53 -23.54 17.02 -3.45
N SER A 54 -22.85 17.09 -4.59
CA SER A 54 -23.22 17.90 -5.74
C SER A 54 -24.31 17.26 -6.62
N LYS A 55 -24.29 15.95 -6.76
CA LYS A 55 -25.32 15.20 -7.53
C LYS A 55 -26.71 15.23 -6.88
N TYR A 56 -26.82 15.67 -5.62
CA TYR A 56 -28.07 15.66 -4.85
C TYR A 56 -28.65 17.04 -4.51
N LYS A 57 -28.04 18.13 -4.97
CA LYS A 57 -28.59 19.49 -4.81
C LYS A 57 -29.75 19.76 -5.77
N GLY A 58 -30.83 19.01 -5.71
CA GLY A 58 -32.00 19.28 -6.55
C GLY A 58 -33.04 18.16 -6.60
N GLN A 59 -32.77 16.99 -6.11
CA GLN A 59 -33.75 15.90 -6.11
C GLN A 59 -34.21 15.54 -4.70
N LYS A 60 -35.43 16.02 -4.35
CA LYS A 60 -36.21 15.49 -3.24
C LYS A 60 -36.81 14.13 -3.66
N SER A 61 -36.03 13.08 -3.65
CA SER A 61 -36.58 11.72 -3.71
C SER A 61 -35.85 10.80 -2.76
N SER A 62 -36.61 10.34 -1.81
CA SER A 62 -36.34 9.28 -0.85
C SER A 62 -36.17 7.97 -1.60
N LYS A 63 -34.93 7.53 -1.89
CA LYS A 63 -34.55 6.12 -2.03
C LYS A 63 -33.03 6.03 -1.98
N GLU A 64 -32.54 5.32 -0.99
CA GLU A 64 -31.19 4.79 -0.78
C GLU A 64 -30.04 5.61 -1.40
N LYS A 65 -29.66 6.66 -0.69
CA LYS A 65 -28.42 7.38 -0.96
C LYS A 65 -27.28 6.50 -0.50
N SER A 66 -26.45 6.03 -1.43
CA SER A 66 -25.18 5.45 -1.05
C SER A 66 -24.43 6.38 -0.10
N LYS A 67 -24.01 5.85 1.03
CA LYS A 67 -23.24 6.59 2.05
C LYS A 67 -21.77 6.73 1.66
N LEU A 68 -21.30 5.95 0.70
CA LEU A 68 -19.90 5.87 0.27
C LEU A 68 -19.65 6.66 -1.04
N PRO A 69 -18.45 7.16 -1.30
CA PRO A 69 -18.08 7.81 -2.56
C PRO A 69 -18.06 6.81 -3.73
N GLU A 70 -18.33 7.29 -4.94
CA GLU A 70 -18.44 6.46 -6.15
C GLU A 70 -17.20 5.60 -6.38
N PHE A 71 -16.00 6.18 -6.24
CA PHE A 71 -14.76 5.44 -6.43
C PHE A 71 -14.68 4.22 -5.52
N TYR A 72 -15.09 4.37 -4.27
CA TYR A 72 -15.01 3.28 -3.31
C TYR A 72 -16.05 2.19 -3.60
N GLU A 73 -17.28 2.56 -3.94
CA GLU A 73 -18.32 1.59 -4.27
C GLU A 73 -17.97 0.71 -5.45
N LYS A 74 -17.34 1.30 -6.48
CA LYS A 74 -16.92 0.57 -7.67
C LYS A 74 -15.66 -0.25 -7.49
N LEU A 75 -14.75 0.20 -6.63
CA LEU A 75 -13.39 -0.35 -6.56
C LEU A 75 -13.09 -1.12 -5.26
N LYS A 76 -13.99 -1.16 -4.27
CA LYS A 76 -13.74 -1.79 -2.97
C LYS A 76 -13.34 -3.26 -3.05
N ASP A 77 -13.81 -3.98 -4.06
CA ASP A 77 -13.57 -5.41 -4.24
C ASP A 77 -12.28 -5.70 -5.04
N LEU A 78 -11.53 -4.66 -5.44
CA LEU A 78 -10.23 -4.85 -6.08
C LEU A 78 -9.27 -5.55 -5.11
N LYS A 79 -8.55 -6.53 -5.65
CA LYS A 79 -7.48 -7.22 -4.95
C LYS A 79 -6.17 -6.55 -5.31
N VAL A 80 -5.52 -5.95 -4.31
CA VAL A 80 -4.27 -5.22 -4.48
C VAL A 80 -3.17 -5.82 -3.63
N SER A 81 -1.93 -5.75 -4.07
CA SER A 81 -0.77 -6.11 -3.26
C SER A 81 0.24 -4.96 -3.26
N ILE A 82 0.86 -4.73 -2.12
CA ILE A 82 1.77 -3.60 -1.88
C ILE A 82 3.12 -4.16 -1.44
N VAL A 83 4.14 -3.94 -2.25
CA VAL A 83 5.53 -4.32 -1.97
C VAL A 83 6.33 -3.05 -1.69
N PRO A 84 6.79 -2.79 -0.46
CA PRO A 84 7.69 -1.69 -0.18
C PRO A 84 9.01 -1.84 -0.94
N LYS A 85 9.50 -0.76 -1.56
CA LYS A 85 10.82 -0.73 -2.20
C LYS A 85 11.90 -0.10 -1.31
N ASN A 86 11.49 0.61 -0.27
CA ASN A 86 12.39 1.18 0.72
C ASN A 86 12.97 0.06 1.60
N LYS A 87 14.24 0.22 2.02
CA LYS A 87 14.96 -0.78 2.79
C LYS A 87 14.20 -1.22 4.04
N ASN A 88 14.02 -2.52 4.22
CA ASN A 88 13.31 -3.15 5.35
C ASN A 88 11.86 -2.65 5.53
N GLY A 89 11.24 -2.13 4.46
CA GLY A 89 9.90 -1.55 4.52
C GLY A 89 9.81 -0.25 5.32
N VAL A 90 10.90 0.46 5.56
CA VAL A 90 10.89 1.69 6.35
C VAL A 90 11.04 2.91 5.43
N ILE A 91 10.05 3.81 5.48
CA ILE A 91 10.08 5.09 4.76
C ILE A 91 10.42 6.19 5.76
N GLY A 92 11.43 7.01 5.44
CA GLY A 92 11.81 8.17 6.23
C GLY A 92 10.64 9.16 6.36
N LYS A 93 10.56 9.83 7.51
CA LYS A 93 9.52 10.84 7.78
C LYS A 93 10.16 12.14 8.19
N LYS A 94 9.63 13.27 7.66
CA LYS A 94 10.02 14.60 8.07
C LYS A 94 8.85 15.41 8.59
N LEU A 95 9.13 16.33 9.50
CA LEU A 95 8.18 17.32 9.95
C LEU A 95 8.23 18.55 9.03
N ASN A 96 7.09 18.90 8.45
CA ASN A 96 6.93 20.12 7.69
C ASN A 96 6.04 21.10 8.46
N ILE A 97 6.47 22.36 8.56
CA ILE A 97 5.74 23.43 9.27
C ILE A 97 5.55 24.57 8.27
N PHE A 98 4.31 24.97 8.09
CA PHE A 98 3.97 26.04 7.15
C PHE A 98 2.79 26.87 7.63
N ASN A 99 2.72 28.11 7.18
CA ASN A 99 1.59 29.00 7.41
C ASN A 99 0.55 28.80 6.31
N ASN A 100 -0.67 28.41 6.68
CA ASN A 100 -1.80 28.24 5.78
C ASN A 100 -2.86 29.36 5.97
N SER A 101 -2.45 30.55 6.41
CA SER A 101 -3.34 31.69 6.57
C SER A 101 -3.56 32.44 5.26
N VAL A 102 -4.77 32.94 5.05
CA VAL A 102 -5.02 33.93 3.97
C VAL A 102 -4.42 35.28 4.32
N GLY A 103 -3.91 36.02 3.32
CA GLY A 103 -3.11 37.23 3.56
C GLY A 103 -3.77 38.32 4.40
N TYR A 104 -5.09 38.53 4.33
CA TYR A 104 -5.81 39.48 5.18
C TYR A 104 -5.96 38.99 6.62
N ALA A 105 -6.20 37.69 6.84
CA ALA A 105 -6.35 37.11 8.17
C ALA A 105 -5.04 37.16 8.97
N SER A 106 -3.86 37.05 8.29
CA SER A 106 -2.56 37.09 8.96
C SER A 106 -2.23 38.46 9.59
N LYS A 107 -3.00 39.52 9.30
CA LYS A 107 -2.87 40.86 9.91
C LYS A 107 -3.66 40.99 11.20
N GLU A 108 -4.53 40.07 11.53
CA GLU A 108 -5.35 40.06 12.73
C GLU A 108 -4.66 39.24 13.84
N GLU A 109 -4.90 39.63 15.10
CA GLU A 109 -4.39 38.87 16.25
C GLU A 109 -5.00 37.46 16.25
N GLY A 110 -4.15 36.43 16.33
CA GLY A 110 -4.58 35.03 16.26
C GLY A 110 -4.95 34.52 14.85
N GLY A 111 -4.87 35.38 13.81
CA GLY A 111 -5.25 35.02 12.43
C GLY A 111 -4.27 34.11 11.67
N ASN A 112 -3.14 33.76 12.29
CA ASN A 112 -2.15 32.87 11.68
C ASN A 112 -2.49 31.40 11.91
N LEU A 113 -2.67 30.65 10.82
CA LEU A 113 -2.85 29.20 10.87
C LEU A 113 -1.53 28.49 10.58
N ILE A 114 -0.81 28.13 11.62
CA ILE A 114 0.42 27.33 11.51
C ILE A 114 0.04 25.85 11.50
N VAL A 115 0.34 25.19 10.39
CA VAL A 115 0.08 23.76 10.19
C VAL A 115 1.40 22.99 10.35
N LYS A 116 1.34 21.89 11.07
CA LYS A 116 2.46 20.94 11.24
C LYS A 116 2.02 19.59 10.69
N GLU A 117 2.76 19.08 9.72
CA GLU A 117 2.48 17.80 9.07
C GLU A 117 3.73 16.92 9.05
N GLN A 118 3.56 15.65 9.32
CA GLN A 118 4.60 14.64 9.13
C GLN A 118 4.46 14.06 7.72
N TRP A 119 5.47 14.22 6.87
CA TRP A 119 5.46 13.72 5.50
C TRP A 119 6.40 12.54 5.33
N LEU A 120 6.03 11.59 4.46
CA LEU A 120 6.94 10.55 3.96
C LEU A 120 7.96 11.15 3.02
N GLU A 121 9.21 10.67 3.07
CA GLU A 121 10.30 11.09 2.19
C GLU A 121 10.65 9.98 1.21
N ASN A 122 10.64 10.30 -0.08
CA ASN A 122 10.93 9.38 -1.18
C ASN A 122 10.22 8.02 -1.04
N PRO A 123 8.90 8.03 -0.80
CA PRO A 123 8.14 6.78 -0.74
C PRO A 123 8.14 6.10 -2.10
N SER A 124 8.33 4.78 -2.11
CA SER A 124 8.29 3.98 -3.34
C SER A 124 7.75 2.58 -3.05
N TRP A 125 6.81 2.13 -3.89
CA TRP A 125 6.19 0.81 -3.81
C TRP A 125 6.09 0.18 -5.18
N GLU A 126 6.16 -1.13 -5.22
CA GLU A 126 5.69 -1.93 -6.34
C GLU A 126 4.28 -2.39 -6.02
N ILE A 127 3.34 -2.04 -6.85
CA ILE A 127 1.91 -2.31 -6.66
C ILE A 127 1.45 -3.35 -7.69
N TYR A 128 0.65 -4.29 -7.22
CA TYR A 128 -0.02 -5.27 -8.07
C TYR A 128 -1.52 -5.15 -7.92
N VAL A 129 -2.24 -5.27 -9.03
CA VAL A 129 -3.72 -5.33 -9.07
C VAL A 129 -4.10 -6.59 -9.83
N LEU A 130 -4.83 -7.51 -9.18
CA LEU A 130 -5.31 -8.72 -9.83
C LEU A 130 -6.36 -8.36 -10.90
N LEU A 131 -6.19 -8.89 -12.10
CA LEU A 131 -7.11 -8.65 -13.22
C LEU A 131 -8.18 -9.76 -13.25
N ASP A 132 -9.18 -9.63 -12.37
CA ASP A 132 -10.24 -10.61 -12.19
C ASP A 132 -11.66 -10.04 -12.33
N ASN A 133 -11.76 -8.76 -12.63
CA ASN A 133 -13.04 -8.08 -12.83
C ASN A 133 -12.94 -6.90 -13.82
N GLU A 134 -14.08 -6.35 -14.22
CA GLU A 134 -14.18 -5.28 -15.22
C GLU A 134 -13.45 -4.00 -14.78
N GLU A 135 -13.50 -3.64 -13.50
CA GLU A 135 -12.87 -2.43 -13.00
C GLU A 135 -11.33 -2.53 -13.00
N SER A 136 -10.79 -3.70 -12.66
CA SER A 136 -9.33 -3.95 -12.73
C SER A 136 -8.82 -3.87 -14.18
N GLU A 137 -9.59 -4.37 -15.14
CA GLU A 137 -9.25 -4.26 -16.57
C GLU A 137 -9.29 -2.81 -17.06
N LYS A 138 -10.27 -2.00 -16.63
CA LYS A 138 -10.33 -0.55 -16.93
C LYS A 138 -9.11 0.18 -16.41
N ILE A 139 -8.72 -0.09 -15.17
CA ILE A 139 -7.51 0.47 -14.52
C ILE A 139 -6.28 0.10 -15.34
N SER A 140 -6.11 -1.19 -15.64
CA SER A 140 -4.98 -1.70 -16.43
C SER A 140 -4.85 -0.98 -17.76
N LYS A 141 -5.96 -0.87 -18.51
CA LYS A 141 -6.01 -0.19 -19.80
C LYS A 141 -5.66 1.30 -19.68
N ALA A 142 -6.23 1.99 -18.70
CA ALA A 142 -5.98 3.42 -18.48
C ALA A 142 -4.49 3.67 -18.12
N MET A 143 -3.89 2.82 -17.28
CA MET A 143 -2.51 2.97 -16.81
C MET A 143 -1.49 2.65 -17.90
N ILE A 144 -1.68 1.58 -18.68
CA ILE A 144 -0.80 1.23 -19.80
C ILE A 144 -0.82 2.32 -20.86
N ASN A 145 -2.01 2.85 -21.19
CA ASN A 145 -2.18 3.90 -22.18
C ASN A 145 -1.87 5.30 -21.63
N LYS A 146 -1.56 5.44 -20.34
CA LYS A 146 -1.37 6.73 -19.65
C LYS A 146 -2.53 7.71 -19.85
N SER A 147 -3.75 7.19 -19.91
CA SER A 147 -4.99 7.95 -20.12
C SER A 147 -5.67 8.24 -18.78
N TYR A 148 -5.13 9.19 -18.02
CA TYR A 148 -5.62 9.57 -16.69
C TYR A 148 -6.60 10.73 -16.81
N VAL A 149 -7.77 10.61 -16.19
CA VAL A 149 -8.76 11.71 -16.11
C VAL A 149 -8.25 12.80 -15.18
N TYR A 150 -7.70 12.42 -14.01
CA TYR A 150 -7.07 13.34 -13.08
C TYR A 150 -5.66 12.86 -12.74
N MET A 151 -4.77 13.82 -12.53
CA MET A 151 -3.40 13.53 -12.10
C MET A 151 -3.40 12.90 -10.70
N PRO A 152 -2.76 11.74 -10.52
CA PRO A 152 -2.69 11.09 -9.22
C PRO A 152 -1.75 11.82 -8.26
N TYR A 153 -2.03 11.70 -6.96
CA TYR A 153 -1.19 12.24 -5.88
C TYR A 153 -1.19 11.33 -4.66
N LEU A 154 -0.17 11.43 -3.83
CA LEU A 154 0.04 10.58 -2.65
C LEU A 154 -0.63 11.19 -1.41
N GLY A 155 -1.95 11.04 -1.33
CA GLY A 155 -2.79 11.44 -0.21
C GLY A 155 -3.26 12.89 -0.27
N LYS A 156 -2.43 13.84 -0.71
CA LYS A 156 -2.73 15.27 -0.82
C LYS A 156 -2.14 15.81 -2.12
N ASN A 157 -2.78 16.81 -2.73
CA ASN A 157 -2.40 17.36 -4.03
C ASN A 157 -0.99 17.98 -4.10
N ASP A 158 -0.40 18.30 -2.95
CA ASP A 158 0.98 18.79 -2.86
C ASP A 158 2.03 17.68 -3.09
N HIS A 159 1.62 16.42 -3.12
CA HIS A 159 2.46 15.23 -3.22
C HIS A 159 2.17 14.48 -4.51
N MET A 160 2.73 14.94 -5.62
CA MET A 160 2.54 14.30 -6.92
C MET A 160 3.01 12.86 -6.89
N ALA A 161 2.25 11.98 -7.54
CA ALA A 161 2.57 10.58 -7.69
C ALA A 161 3.14 10.30 -9.08
N ASP A 162 4.27 9.61 -9.12
CA ASP A 162 4.85 9.05 -10.34
C ASP A 162 4.43 7.59 -10.47
N ILE A 163 3.86 7.24 -11.63
CA ILE A 163 3.45 5.88 -11.98
C ILE A 163 4.34 5.41 -13.12
N LEU A 164 5.18 4.43 -12.85
CA LEU A 164 6.25 3.96 -13.72
C LEU A 164 6.14 2.46 -13.98
N ASN A 165 6.72 2.01 -15.08
CA ASN A 165 6.91 0.59 -15.39
C ASN A 165 5.61 -0.24 -15.34
N CYS A 166 4.53 0.28 -15.91
CA CYS A 166 3.27 -0.44 -16.00
C CYS A 166 3.39 -1.62 -16.95
N GLU A 167 3.15 -2.83 -16.45
CA GLU A 167 3.17 -4.07 -17.24
C GLU A 167 2.10 -5.05 -16.76
N ILE A 168 1.68 -5.96 -17.64
CA ILE A 168 0.82 -7.09 -17.27
C ILE A 168 1.71 -8.32 -17.06
N CYS A 169 1.63 -8.90 -15.86
CA CYS A 169 2.37 -10.09 -15.48
C CYS A 169 1.43 -11.30 -15.35
N GLN A 170 1.94 -12.50 -15.65
CA GLN A 170 1.29 -13.75 -15.26
C GLN A 170 1.49 -13.97 -13.76
N CYS A 171 0.46 -14.47 -13.10
CA CYS A 171 0.51 -14.85 -11.70
C CYS A 171 -0.08 -16.25 -11.50
N GLU A 172 0.58 -17.03 -10.67
CA GLU A 172 0.22 -18.41 -10.33
C GLU A 172 -0.12 -18.49 -8.86
N GLU A 173 -1.23 -19.12 -8.52
CA GLU A 173 -1.61 -19.31 -7.12
C GLU A 173 -0.63 -20.26 -6.44
N SER A 174 -0.18 -19.92 -5.23
CA SER A 174 0.75 -20.72 -4.45
C SER A 174 0.08 -21.20 -3.16
N LEU A 175 0.13 -22.50 -2.93
CA LEU A 175 -0.43 -23.13 -1.72
C LEU A 175 0.58 -23.17 -0.57
N GLU A 176 1.87 -23.28 -0.89
CA GLU A 176 2.96 -23.35 0.08
C GLU A 176 3.81 -22.08 0.00
N VAL A 177 3.95 -21.39 1.12
CA VAL A 177 4.66 -20.12 1.19
C VAL A 177 5.38 -20.00 2.52
N ASN A 178 6.69 -19.84 2.43
CA ASN A 178 7.56 -19.62 3.57
C ASN A 178 8.04 -18.17 3.69
N TYR A 179 7.90 -17.37 2.63
CA TYR A 179 8.25 -15.96 2.58
C TYR A 179 7.24 -15.20 1.73
N ILE A 180 6.94 -13.97 2.11
CA ILE A 180 6.04 -13.08 1.38
C ILE A 180 6.73 -11.73 1.17
N ASP A 181 6.86 -11.34 -0.10
CA ASP A 181 7.55 -10.11 -0.52
C ASP A 181 6.67 -8.85 -0.46
N SER A 182 5.40 -9.01 -0.08
CA SER A 182 4.45 -7.89 0.06
C SER A 182 4.00 -7.72 1.50
N PHE A 183 3.25 -6.66 1.78
CA PHE A 183 2.43 -6.63 2.99
C PHE A 183 1.45 -7.78 3.00
N PHE A 184 1.27 -8.40 4.16
CA PHE A 184 0.28 -9.43 4.41
C PHE A 184 -0.46 -9.18 5.74
N LYS A 185 -1.66 -9.76 5.89
CA LYS A 185 -2.43 -9.67 7.12
C LYS A 185 -1.77 -10.48 8.22
N LYS A 186 -1.49 -9.86 9.36
CA LYS A 186 -0.80 -10.47 10.50
C LYS A 186 -1.46 -11.78 10.96
N ASP A 187 -2.78 -11.85 10.97
CA ASP A 187 -3.54 -12.99 11.43
C ASP A 187 -3.55 -14.19 10.46
N THR A 188 -2.90 -14.04 9.29
CA THR A 188 -2.82 -15.07 8.25
C THR A 188 -1.61 -15.97 8.43
N TYR A 189 -0.52 -15.43 9.00
CA TYR A 189 0.77 -16.11 9.13
C TYR A 189 1.38 -15.86 10.51
N LYS A 190 2.05 -16.90 11.02
CA LYS A 190 2.91 -16.83 12.20
C LYS A 190 4.37 -16.73 11.76
N LEU A 191 5.12 -15.87 12.43
CA LEU A 191 6.57 -15.81 12.30
C LEU A 191 7.18 -17.05 12.94
N SER A 192 8.02 -17.75 12.21
CA SER A 192 8.70 -18.96 12.67
C SER A 192 10.20 -18.87 12.40
N ASN A 193 10.96 -19.74 13.05
CA ASN A 193 12.36 -19.93 12.72
C ASN A 193 12.46 -20.75 11.44
N LYS A 194 13.40 -20.39 10.55
CA LYS A 194 13.72 -21.24 9.41
C LYS A 194 13.98 -22.66 9.93
N PRO A 195 13.36 -23.72 9.35
CA PRO A 195 13.71 -25.07 9.71
C PRO A 195 15.22 -25.22 9.53
N LYS A 196 15.89 -25.79 10.54
CA LYS A 196 17.28 -26.20 10.36
C LYS A 196 17.27 -27.16 9.18
N GLU A 197 18.08 -26.92 8.16
CA GLU A 197 18.40 -27.96 7.19
C GLU A 197 18.87 -29.13 8.04
N ASP A 198 18.12 -30.24 8.02
CA ASP A 198 18.51 -31.45 8.75
C ASP A 198 19.96 -31.72 8.35
N ASP A 199 20.82 -31.83 9.36
CA ASP A 199 22.17 -32.33 9.20
C ASP A 199 22.03 -33.72 8.55
N PHE A 200 22.00 -33.76 7.22
CA PHE A 200 22.21 -35.00 6.50
C PHE A 200 23.59 -35.46 6.90
N ASP A 201 23.62 -36.50 7.69
CA ASP A 201 24.81 -37.20 8.16
C ASP A 201 25.92 -37.15 7.10
N ASP A 202 26.87 -36.28 7.30
CA ASP A 202 28.14 -36.30 6.60
C ASP A 202 29.00 -37.42 7.23
N PHE A 203 28.64 -38.64 6.92
CA PHE A 203 29.52 -39.81 7.05
C PHE A 203 30.32 -39.95 5.75
N SER A 204 31.16 -38.98 5.47
CA SER A 204 32.21 -39.14 4.47
C SER A 204 33.55 -38.77 5.07
N GLU A 205 34.39 -39.79 5.09
CA GLU A 205 35.74 -39.84 5.54
C GLU A 205 36.65 -38.69 5.14
N PHE A 206 37.52 -38.34 6.02
CA PHE A 206 38.69 -37.51 5.85
C PHE A 206 39.27 -37.55 4.43
N ASP A 207 39.30 -36.42 3.75
CA ASP A 207 40.34 -36.08 2.80
C ASP A 207 40.77 -34.64 2.99
N GLU A 208 41.93 -34.50 3.65
CA GLU A 208 42.67 -33.24 3.76
C GLU A 208 43.22 -32.92 2.38
N THR A 209 42.70 -31.87 1.78
CA THR A 209 43.35 -30.91 0.87
C THR A 209 42.37 -30.30 -0.11
N SER A 210 41.77 -29.20 0.27
CA SER A 210 41.53 -28.07 -0.65
C SER A 210 41.03 -26.87 0.12
N GLU A 211 41.83 -25.81 0.09
CA GLU A 211 41.41 -24.45 0.46
C GLU A 211 40.28 -24.02 -0.49
N ASN A 212 39.04 -24.27 -0.09
CA ASN A 212 37.88 -23.69 -0.74
C ASN A 212 37.41 -22.50 0.06
N ASN A 213 37.59 -21.31 -0.51
CA ASN A 213 36.92 -20.08 -0.15
C ASN A 213 35.40 -20.34 -0.11
N LYS A 214 34.87 -20.73 1.03
CA LYS A 214 33.45 -20.63 1.31
C LYS A 214 33.18 -19.12 1.42
N GLU A 215 32.64 -18.53 0.38
CA GLU A 215 31.94 -17.25 0.51
C GLU A 215 30.90 -17.42 1.61
N VAL A 216 31.17 -16.85 2.78
CA VAL A 216 30.21 -16.74 3.86
C VAL A 216 29.13 -15.79 3.34
N THR A 217 28.07 -16.33 2.79
CA THR A 217 26.86 -15.57 2.46
C THR A 217 26.38 -14.99 3.78
N LYS A 218 26.65 -13.70 4.02
CA LYS A 218 26.13 -12.97 5.18
C LYS A 218 24.64 -13.03 5.11
N GLU A 219 24.00 -13.80 5.98
CA GLU A 219 22.55 -13.80 6.13
C GLU A 219 22.10 -12.36 6.40
N GLU A 220 21.14 -11.88 5.65
CA GLU A 220 20.56 -10.54 5.89
C GLU A 220 19.92 -10.54 7.27
N PRO A 221 20.12 -9.46 8.08
CA PRO A 221 19.51 -9.36 9.38
C PRO A 221 17.99 -9.40 9.28
N LEU A 222 17.35 -10.14 10.17
CA LEU A 222 15.91 -10.23 10.24
C LEU A 222 15.31 -8.85 10.54
N TYR A 223 14.22 -8.51 9.84
CA TYR A 223 13.45 -7.31 10.09
C TYR A 223 11.96 -7.62 10.12
N LYS A 224 11.21 -6.78 10.81
CA LYS A 224 9.76 -6.79 10.82
C LYS A 224 9.23 -5.36 10.87
N TYR A 225 8.42 -5.00 9.90
CA TYR A 225 7.59 -3.81 9.93
C TYR A 225 6.13 -4.22 10.16
N GLU A 226 5.44 -3.56 11.07
CA GLU A 226 4.03 -3.82 11.38
C GLU A 226 3.29 -2.50 11.59
N GLU A 227 2.15 -2.31 10.90
CA GLU A 227 1.31 -1.13 11.06
C GLU A 227 -0.17 -1.48 10.84
N PHE A 228 -1.06 -0.80 11.58
CA PHE A 228 -2.49 -0.84 11.32
C PHE A 228 -2.81 0.09 10.14
N LEU A 229 -3.10 -0.49 8.98
CA LEU A 229 -3.39 0.24 7.75
C LEU A 229 -4.86 0.11 7.33
N PRO A 230 -5.49 1.18 6.80
CA PRO A 230 -6.84 1.15 6.27
C PRO A 230 -7.00 0.18 5.10
N LEU A 231 -7.82 -0.85 5.25
CA LEU A 231 -8.17 -1.78 4.17
C LEU A 231 -9.56 -1.53 3.60
N SER A 232 -10.48 -0.98 4.40
CA SER A 232 -11.83 -0.69 3.98
C SER A 232 -12.40 0.55 4.67
N LEU A 233 -13.57 0.99 4.20
CA LEU A 233 -14.38 2.01 4.85
C LEU A 233 -15.57 1.35 5.54
N ASP A 234 -15.94 1.89 6.68
CA ASP A 234 -17.21 1.58 7.31
C ASP A 234 -18.37 2.15 6.48
N GLU A 235 -19.38 1.33 6.22
CA GLU A 235 -20.49 1.69 5.33
C GLU A 235 -21.39 2.79 5.90
N GLU A 236 -21.46 2.92 7.23
CA GLU A 236 -22.31 3.91 7.88
C GLU A 236 -21.60 5.25 8.08
N THR A 237 -20.38 5.19 8.58
CA THR A 237 -19.64 6.38 9.01
C THR A 237 -18.65 6.86 7.96
N SER A 238 -18.31 6.04 6.96
CA SER A 238 -17.20 6.27 6.01
C SER A 238 -15.83 6.40 6.69
N MET A 239 -15.70 5.93 7.93
CA MET A 239 -14.42 5.92 8.65
C MET A 239 -13.56 4.72 8.19
N TYR A 240 -12.26 4.84 8.38
CA TYR A 240 -11.32 3.76 8.07
C TYR A 240 -11.51 2.57 9.01
N LYS A 241 -11.63 1.37 8.42
CA LYS A 241 -11.43 0.10 9.10
C LYS A 241 -10.00 -0.36 8.84
N THR A 242 -9.21 -0.46 9.89
CA THR A 242 -7.79 -0.81 9.81
C THR A 242 -7.56 -2.27 10.19
N GLU A 243 -6.60 -2.91 9.54
CA GLU A 243 -6.07 -4.22 9.91
C GLU A 243 -4.56 -4.15 10.11
N SER A 244 -4.01 -5.02 10.96
CA SER A 244 -2.57 -5.13 11.15
C SER A 244 -1.94 -5.80 9.93
N LEU A 245 -1.10 -5.06 9.21
CA LEU A 245 -0.31 -5.56 8.10
C LEU A 245 1.16 -5.68 8.51
N VAL A 246 1.80 -6.74 8.04
CA VAL A 246 3.20 -7.05 8.33
C VAL A 246 3.99 -7.12 7.02
N TYR A 247 5.24 -6.66 7.08
CA TYR A 247 6.26 -6.85 6.06
C TYR A 247 7.56 -7.31 6.72
N THR A 248 8.10 -8.45 6.30
CA THR A 248 9.25 -9.10 6.96
C THR A 248 9.98 -10.02 6.00
N ASN A 249 11.27 -10.28 6.28
CA ASN A 249 12.05 -11.34 5.66
C ASN A 249 12.15 -12.62 6.52
N SER A 250 11.36 -12.70 7.61
CA SER A 250 11.32 -13.89 8.45
C SER A 250 10.60 -15.04 7.76
N TYR A 251 10.94 -16.27 8.14
CA TYR A 251 10.21 -17.46 7.74
C TYR A 251 8.77 -17.43 8.29
N LEU A 252 7.81 -17.88 7.49
CA LEU A 252 6.39 -17.82 7.78
C LEU A 252 5.77 -19.22 7.79
N GLU A 253 4.92 -19.48 8.75
CA GLU A 253 4.02 -20.63 8.81
C GLU A 253 2.58 -20.16 8.59
N LYS A 254 1.89 -20.80 7.66
CA LYS A 254 0.50 -20.45 7.33
C LYS A 254 -0.43 -20.85 8.47
N GLU A 255 -1.25 -19.93 8.96
CA GLU A 255 -2.29 -20.18 9.98
C GLU A 255 -3.71 -20.19 9.37
N LYS A 256 -3.96 -19.35 8.36
CA LYS A 256 -5.27 -19.24 7.70
C LYS A 256 -5.13 -19.22 6.19
N ASP A 257 -6.20 -19.58 5.50
CA ASP A 257 -6.25 -19.48 4.05
C ASP A 257 -6.16 -18.06 3.56
N SER A 258 -5.32 -17.84 2.56
CA SER A 258 -5.06 -16.55 1.97
C SER A 258 -4.72 -16.69 0.49
N LEU A 259 -5.02 -15.65 -0.28
CA LEU A 259 -4.71 -15.59 -1.71
C LEU A 259 -3.25 -15.17 -1.89
N ILE A 260 -2.39 -16.15 -2.08
CA ILE A 260 -0.97 -15.96 -2.36
C ILE A 260 -0.67 -16.32 -3.79
N TYR A 261 0.12 -15.47 -4.44
CA TYR A 261 0.50 -15.66 -5.83
C TYR A 261 2.01 -15.50 -6.01
N LYS A 262 2.57 -16.33 -6.88
CA LYS A 262 3.91 -16.14 -7.43
C LYS A 262 3.83 -15.31 -8.70
N ILE A 263 4.64 -14.26 -8.75
CA ILE A 263 4.79 -13.38 -9.91
C ILE A 263 6.28 -13.17 -10.15
N LYS A 264 6.83 -13.81 -11.20
CA LYS A 264 8.27 -13.85 -11.45
C LYS A 264 9.01 -14.45 -10.23
N ASP A 265 9.86 -13.65 -9.62
CA ASP A 265 10.70 -14.00 -8.45
C ASP A 265 10.04 -13.65 -7.10
N LYS A 266 8.85 -13.10 -7.10
CA LYS A 266 8.16 -12.64 -5.88
C LYS A 266 6.96 -13.48 -5.52
N THR A 267 6.79 -13.64 -4.22
CA THR A 267 5.58 -14.21 -3.61
C THR A 267 4.82 -13.10 -2.91
N ILE A 268 3.58 -12.86 -3.32
CA ILE A 268 2.78 -11.72 -2.83
C ILE A 268 1.41 -12.18 -2.33
N GLN A 269 0.88 -11.46 -1.32
CA GLN A 269 -0.50 -11.59 -0.89
C GLN A 269 -1.34 -10.46 -1.50
N PHE A 270 -2.52 -10.80 -2.03
CA PHE A 270 -3.55 -9.81 -2.33
C PHE A 270 -4.45 -9.57 -1.10
N ILE A 271 -4.70 -8.30 -0.82
CA ILE A 271 -5.52 -7.80 0.29
C ILE A 271 -6.76 -7.07 -0.21
#